data_7f93ca38286026499e84cb7c5a1d3c50
#
_entry.id   7f93ca38286026499e84cb7c5a1d3c50
#
_cell.length_a   1.000
_cell.length_b   1.000
_cell.length_c   1.000
_cell.angle_alpha   90.00
_cell.angle_beta   90.00
_cell.angle_gamma   90.00
#
_symmetry.space_group_name_H-M   'P 1'
#
loop_
_entity.id
_entity.type
_entity.pdbx_description
1 polymer ?
#
loop_
_entity_poly.entity_id
_entity_poly.type
_entity_poly.pdbx_seq_one_letter_code
_entity_poly.pdbx_strand_id
1 'polypeptide(L)'
;YVRGIGARMEQPVVGLSVDNVPVMNKDAYDFEVLDLDRIEVLRGPQSTLYGRNTMGGQINIYTLQPMKYQGSRVTGTFANGPEVRLGLSHYFKSSESLAMGFSGNFFFSDGFYRNHYNARKVDTEKSMTLRWKTQWRPTSTLSLDNVASFNLSRQNGYPYEYAGSGMINYNDTCFYRRNALTDGLTLKWTGPSFTVSSITSLQYLDDNMTLDQDFLPLNYFTLTQKRHEWSITEDIVARGDAGCYSWMAGIFGFYKHTSMHAPVTLKDD
;
A
#
# COMPACT_ATOMS: atom_id res chain seq x y z
N TYR A 1 -6.56 6.37 -12.51
CA TYR A 1 -7.88 6.72 -13.04
C TYR A 1 -8.58 5.47 -13.56
N VAL A 2 -9.85 5.29 -13.20
CA VAL A 2 -10.73 4.25 -13.76
C VAL A 2 -11.93 4.94 -14.38
N ARG A 3 -12.19 4.71 -15.68
CA ARG A 3 -13.27 5.38 -16.48
C ARG A 3 -13.24 6.91 -16.38
N GLY A 4 -12.06 7.53 -16.39
CA GLY A 4 -11.91 8.98 -16.27
C GLY A 4 -12.08 9.54 -14.85
N ILE A 5 -12.47 8.72 -13.89
CA ILE A 5 -12.59 9.12 -12.49
C ILE A 5 -11.25 8.88 -11.79
N GLY A 6 -10.66 9.94 -11.25
CA GLY A 6 -9.37 9.88 -10.53
C GLY A 6 -9.35 10.82 -9.34
N ALA A 7 -8.50 10.52 -8.37
CA ALA A 7 -8.33 11.36 -7.21
C ALA A 7 -7.52 12.61 -7.57
N ARG A 8 -8.14 13.77 -7.50
CA ARG A 8 -7.43 15.07 -7.46
C ARG A 8 -7.16 15.54 -6.03
N MET A 9 -7.80 14.91 -5.04
CA MET A 9 -7.71 15.25 -3.62
C MET A 9 -7.16 14.05 -2.85
N GLU A 10 -7.04 14.19 -1.54
CA GLU A 10 -6.49 13.17 -0.64
C GLU A 10 -7.22 11.82 -0.65
N GLN A 11 -8.51 11.81 -1.04
CA GLN A 11 -9.32 10.60 -1.02
C GLN A 11 -9.20 9.84 -2.35
N PRO A 12 -8.79 8.57 -2.35
CA PRO A 12 -8.83 7.75 -3.53
C PRO A 12 -10.30 7.46 -3.92
N VAL A 13 -10.57 7.41 -5.22
CA VAL A 13 -11.87 7.03 -5.77
C VAL A 13 -11.90 5.59 -6.26
N VAL A 14 -10.74 4.95 -6.30
CA VAL A 14 -10.55 3.53 -6.59
C VAL A 14 -9.98 2.91 -5.33
N GLY A 15 -10.69 1.95 -4.76
CA GLY A 15 -10.23 1.19 -3.61
C GLY A 15 -9.11 0.22 -3.99
N LEU A 16 -8.20 -0.01 -3.07
CA LEU A 16 -7.18 -1.04 -3.15
C LEU A 16 -7.22 -1.89 -1.89
N SER A 17 -7.24 -3.20 -2.04
CA SER A 17 -7.00 -4.11 -0.94
C SER A 17 -5.93 -5.14 -1.27
N VAL A 18 -5.19 -5.56 -0.27
CA VAL A 18 -4.21 -6.66 -0.37
C VAL A 18 -4.58 -7.72 0.65
N ASP A 19 -4.86 -8.93 0.17
CA ASP A 19 -5.30 -10.05 1.02
C ASP A 19 -6.52 -9.69 1.90
N ASN A 20 -7.50 -8.99 1.33
CA ASN A 20 -8.70 -8.41 1.95
C ASN A 20 -8.46 -7.21 2.89
N VAL A 21 -7.24 -6.80 3.13
CA VAL A 21 -6.92 -5.65 3.97
C VAL A 21 -6.99 -4.38 3.11
N PRO A 22 -7.90 -3.42 3.38
CA PRO A 22 -8.01 -2.21 2.60
C PRO A 22 -6.79 -1.31 2.82
N VAL A 23 -6.29 -0.68 1.77
CA VAL A 23 -5.26 0.36 1.86
C VAL A 23 -5.94 1.72 1.96
N MET A 24 -5.81 2.37 3.12
CA MET A 24 -6.57 3.58 3.44
C MET A 24 -5.99 4.86 2.87
N ASN A 25 -4.71 4.89 2.57
CA ASN A 25 -4.03 6.05 2.03
C ASN A 25 -3.53 5.79 0.61
N LYS A 26 -3.91 6.66 -0.35
CA LYS A 26 -3.50 6.54 -1.75
C LYS A 26 -1.98 6.64 -1.97
N ASP A 27 -1.29 7.38 -1.10
CA ASP A 27 0.15 7.55 -1.19
C ASP A 27 0.92 6.29 -0.75
N ALA A 28 0.20 5.29 -0.23
CA ALA A 28 0.70 3.95 0.07
C ALA A 28 0.33 2.90 -1.00
N TYR A 29 -0.09 3.31 -2.21
CA TYR A 29 -0.47 2.38 -3.30
C TYR A 29 0.71 1.90 -4.14
N ASP A 30 1.90 2.44 -3.96
CA ASP A 30 3.11 2.21 -4.75
C ASP A 30 4.06 1.14 -4.16
N PHE A 31 3.56 0.27 -3.30
CA PHE A 31 4.37 -0.81 -2.74
C PHE A 31 4.46 -2.02 -3.69
N GLU A 32 5.59 -2.69 -3.69
CA GLU A 32 5.76 -3.93 -4.43
C GLU A 32 5.10 -5.12 -3.71
N VAL A 33 4.37 -5.93 -4.48
CA VAL A 33 3.74 -7.16 -3.99
C VAL A 33 4.50 -8.35 -4.55
N LEU A 34 5.15 -9.09 -3.67
CA LEU A 34 5.78 -10.36 -4.00
C LEU A 34 4.75 -11.51 -3.90
N ASP A 35 4.99 -12.58 -4.65
CA ASP A 35 4.16 -13.81 -4.62
C ASP A 35 2.68 -13.59 -4.92
N LEU A 36 2.44 -12.88 -5.99
CA LEU A 36 1.09 -12.63 -6.49
C LEU A 36 0.40 -13.96 -6.88
N ASP A 37 -0.80 -14.18 -6.34
CA ASP A 37 -1.71 -15.25 -6.76
C ASP A 37 -2.64 -14.76 -7.88
N ARG A 38 -3.35 -13.66 -7.63
CA ARG A 38 -4.22 -13.02 -8.61
C ARG A 38 -4.51 -11.55 -8.30
N ILE A 39 -4.94 -10.82 -9.31
CA ILE A 39 -5.48 -9.46 -9.20
C ILE A 39 -6.91 -9.46 -9.76
N GLU A 40 -7.83 -8.93 -9.00
CA GLU A 40 -9.22 -8.72 -9.42
C GLU A 40 -9.47 -7.22 -9.58
N VAL A 41 -9.97 -6.81 -10.73
CA VAL A 41 -10.32 -5.41 -11.01
C VAL A 41 -11.82 -5.31 -11.21
N LEU A 42 -12.51 -4.76 -10.23
CA LEU A 42 -13.94 -4.51 -10.24
C LEU A 42 -14.19 -3.08 -10.72
N ARG A 43 -14.85 -2.95 -11.86
CA ARG A 43 -15.10 -1.67 -12.50
C ARG A 43 -16.48 -1.13 -12.15
N GLY A 44 -16.55 0.14 -11.77
CA GLY A 44 -17.77 0.82 -11.36
C GLY A 44 -17.95 0.85 -9.86
N PRO A 45 -19.01 1.49 -9.34
CA PRO A 45 -19.23 1.66 -7.91
C PRO A 45 -19.33 0.32 -7.17
N GLN A 46 -18.52 0.15 -6.14
CA GLN A 46 -18.44 -1.06 -5.33
C GLN A 46 -18.69 -0.78 -3.82
N SER A 47 -19.21 0.40 -3.50
CA SER A 47 -19.35 0.87 -2.12
C SER A 47 -20.24 0.00 -1.23
N THR A 48 -21.18 -0.72 -1.81
CA THR A 48 -22.06 -1.64 -1.09
C THR A 48 -21.32 -2.84 -0.48
N LEU A 49 -20.23 -3.30 -1.15
CA LEU A 49 -19.49 -4.48 -0.74
C LEU A 49 -18.12 -4.14 -0.11
N TYR A 50 -17.52 -3.02 -0.50
CA TYR A 50 -16.15 -2.66 -0.12
C TYR A 50 -16.06 -1.34 0.64
N GLY A 51 -17.20 -0.74 1.02
CA GLY A 51 -17.24 0.49 1.81
C GLY A 51 -16.77 1.73 1.03
N ARG A 52 -15.90 2.54 1.67
CA ARG A 52 -15.46 3.83 1.11
C ARG A 52 -14.42 3.69 0.00
N ASN A 53 -14.22 4.80 -0.73
CA ASN A 53 -13.17 4.96 -1.75
C ASN A 53 -13.34 4.07 -3.00
N THR A 54 -14.53 3.55 -3.24
CA THR A 54 -14.80 2.57 -4.30
C THR A 54 -15.81 3.05 -5.35
N MET A 55 -15.94 4.38 -5.51
CA MET A 55 -16.86 4.97 -6.51
C MET A 55 -16.46 4.66 -7.96
N GLY A 56 -15.16 4.64 -8.25
CA GLY A 56 -14.63 4.33 -9.57
C GLY A 56 -14.39 2.85 -9.81
N GLY A 57 -14.24 2.07 -8.74
CA GLY A 57 -13.95 0.64 -8.77
C GLY A 57 -13.14 0.18 -7.57
N GLN A 58 -12.81 -1.12 -7.59
CA GLN A 58 -12.01 -1.76 -6.56
C GLN A 58 -10.94 -2.64 -7.22
N ILE A 59 -9.70 -2.59 -6.70
CA ILE A 59 -8.62 -3.49 -7.05
C ILE A 59 -8.33 -4.36 -5.85
N ASN A 60 -8.47 -5.67 -6.01
CA ASN A 60 -8.13 -6.64 -4.98
C ASN A 60 -6.89 -7.42 -5.42
N ILE A 61 -5.85 -7.37 -4.62
CA ILE A 61 -4.62 -8.13 -4.83
C ILE A 61 -4.60 -9.28 -3.82
N TYR A 62 -4.41 -10.48 -4.31
CA TYR A 62 -4.27 -11.67 -3.48
C TYR A 62 -2.88 -12.27 -3.66
N THR A 63 -2.21 -12.53 -2.55
CA THR A 63 -0.91 -13.19 -2.54
C THR A 63 -1.04 -14.66 -2.16
N LEU A 64 0.01 -15.46 -2.41
CA LEU A 64 0.01 -16.88 -2.11
C LEU A 64 -0.43 -17.14 -0.66
N GLN A 65 -1.21 -18.19 -0.50
CA GLN A 65 -1.77 -18.58 0.79
C GLN A 65 -0.98 -19.72 1.42
N PRO A 66 -0.44 -19.57 2.65
CA PRO A 66 0.38 -20.58 3.31
C PRO A 66 -0.27 -21.95 3.45
N MET A 67 -1.60 -22.01 3.62
CA MET A 67 -2.32 -23.30 3.67
C MET A 67 -2.33 -24.06 2.34
N LYS A 68 -2.23 -23.35 1.21
CA LYS A 68 -2.31 -23.94 -0.13
C LYS A 68 -0.94 -24.13 -0.78
N TYR A 69 0.03 -23.30 -0.42
CA TYR A 69 1.36 -23.29 -1.01
C TYR A 69 2.42 -23.37 0.08
N GLN A 70 3.37 -24.30 -0.07
CA GLN A 70 4.57 -24.41 0.75
C GLN A 70 5.79 -24.41 -0.17
N GLY A 71 6.86 -23.79 0.30
CA GLY A 71 8.11 -23.72 -0.45
C GLY A 71 8.81 -22.40 -0.28
N SER A 72 9.98 -22.29 -0.87
CA SER A 72 10.79 -21.08 -0.92
C SER A 72 10.90 -20.58 -2.35
N ARG A 73 10.91 -19.28 -2.52
CA ARG A 73 11.16 -18.61 -3.80
C ARG A 73 12.19 -17.52 -3.60
N VAL A 74 13.16 -17.45 -4.48
CA VAL A 74 14.12 -16.34 -4.57
C VAL A 74 13.99 -15.76 -5.97
N THR A 75 13.89 -14.45 -6.06
CA THR A 75 13.83 -13.73 -7.32
C THR A 75 14.88 -12.63 -7.36
N GLY A 76 15.49 -12.43 -8.50
CA GLY A 76 16.45 -11.36 -8.75
C GLY A 76 16.21 -10.76 -10.12
N THR A 77 16.11 -9.45 -10.20
CA THR A 77 16.00 -8.71 -11.46
C THR A 77 17.03 -7.59 -11.47
N PHE A 78 17.77 -7.50 -12.57
CA PHE A 78 18.74 -6.44 -12.82
C PHE A 78 18.37 -5.81 -14.15
N ALA A 79 18.24 -4.51 -14.17
CA ALA A 79 17.90 -3.75 -15.37
C ALA A 79 18.88 -2.62 -15.61
N ASN A 80 18.91 -2.14 -16.84
CA ASN A 80 19.75 -1.01 -17.22
C ASN A 80 19.23 0.28 -16.58
N GLY A 81 20.13 1.13 -16.10
CA GLY A 81 19.77 2.37 -15.47
C GLY A 81 20.11 2.56 -13.98
N PRO A 82 21.10 1.93 -13.31
CA PRO A 82 21.02 0.58 -12.79
C PRO A 82 19.83 0.39 -11.82
N GLU A 83 19.12 -0.69 -12.04
CA GLU A 83 17.96 -1.08 -11.24
C GLU A 83 18.12 -2.51 -10.72
N VAL A 84 17.84 -2.73 -9.45
CA VAL A 84 17.96 -4.02 -8.77
C VAL A 84 16.67 -4.31 -8.01
N ARG A 85 16.08 -5.49 -8.25
CA ARG A 85 15.01 -6.04 -7.44
C ARG A 85 15.41 -7.40 -6.90
N LEU A 86 15.28 -7.58 -5.60
CA LEU A 86 15.54 -8.86 -4.93
C LEU A 86 14.29 -9.24 -4.14
N GLY A 87 13.88 -10.49 -4.24
CA GLY A 87 12.73 -11.03 -3.51
C GLY A 87 13.05 -12.37 -2.89
N LEU A 88 12.57 -12.58 -1.68
CA LEU A 88 12.64 -13.84 -0.95
C LEU A 88 11.28 -14.13 -0.33
N SER A 89 10.82 -15.36 -0.46
CA SER A 89 9.66 -15.84 0.30
C SER A 89 9.84 -17.28 0.74
N HIS A 90 9.18 -17.59 1.87
CA HIS A 90 9.12 -18.94 2.42
C HIS A 90 7.76 -19.16 3.07
N TYR A 91 7.10 -20.25 2.66
CA TYR A 91 5.79 -20.67 3.16
C TYR A 91 5.87 -22.09 3.68
N PHE A 92 5.31 -22.31 4.85
CA PHE A 92 5.34 -23.62 5.50
C PHE A 92 4.09 -23.89 6.34
N LYS A 93 3.76 -25.16 6.48
CA LYS A 93 2.78 -25.65 7.46
C LYS A 93 3.51 -26.06 8.73
N SER A 94 3.10 -25.51 9.86
CA SER A 94 3.54 -25.95 11.19
C SER A 94 2.69 -27.13 11.69
N SER A 95 1.43 -27.19 11.27
CA SER A 95 0.51 -28.31 11.52
C SER A 95 -0.58 -28.35 10.45
N GLU A 96 -1.47 -29.34 10.51
CA GLU A 96 -2.64 -29.38 9.61
C GLU A 96 -3.58 -28.17 9.78
N SER A 97 -3.57 -27.54 10.96
CA SER A 97 -4.39 -26.38 11.27
C SER A 97 -3.67 -25.05 11.21
N LEU A 98 -2.32 -25.02 11.11
CA LEU A 98 -1.53 -23.79 11.18
C LEU A 98 -0.49 -23.74 10.07
N ALA A 99 -0.57 -22.70 9.26
CA ALA A 99 0.41 -22.39 8.22
C ALA A 99 0.87 -20.94 8.30
N MET A 100 2.12 -20.70 7.96
CA MET A 100 2.76 -19.38 8.01
C MET A 100 3.51 -19.12 6.70
N GLY A 101 3.66 -17.83 6.39
CA GLY A 101 4.45 -17.38 5.26
C GLY A 101 5.16 -16.07 5.59
N PHE A 102 6.36 -15.96 5.10
CA PHE A 102 7.16 -14.74 5.15
C PHE A 102 7.58 -14.39 3.74
N SER A 103 7.48 -13.12 3.38
CA SER A 103 8.03 -12.60 2.12
C SER A 103 8.68 -11.24 2.33
N GLY A 104 9.75 -10.99 1.59
CA GLY A 104 10.45 -9.72 1.61
C GLY A 104 10.98 -9.39 0.23
N ASN A 105 10.84 -8.14 -0.17
CA ASN A 105 11.44 -7.62 -1.38
C ASN A 105 12.22 -6.35 -1.10
N PHE A 106 13.28 -6.17 -1.87
CA PHE A 106 14.10 -4.98 -1.89
C PHE A 106 14.18 -4.45 -3.32
N PHE A 107 13.98 -3.15 -3.47
CA PHE A 107 14.12 -2.43 -4.72
C PHE A 107 15.15 -1.31 -4.55
N PHE A 108 15.99 -1.17 -5.56
CA PHE A 108 16.92 -0.06 -5.71
C PHE A 108 16.93 0.41 -7.16
N SER A 109 16.81 1.73 -7.36
CA SER A 109 17.07 2.39 -8.65
C SER A 109 18.00 3.58 -8.43
N ASP A 110 19.05 3.67 -9.24
CA ASP A 110 19.93 4.85 -9.25
C ASP A 110 19.30 6.06 -9.97
N GLY A 111 18.17 5.83 -10.65
CA GLY A 111 17.46 6.85 -11.39
C GLY A 111 18.10 7.22 -12.73
N PHE A 112 17.41 8.07 -13.48
CA PHE A 112 17.77 8.44 -14.85
C PHE A 112 18.08 9.93 -14.99
N TYR A 113 17.49 10.77 -14.14
CA TYR A 113 17.53 12.21 -14.24
C TYR A 113 18.60 12.82 -13.35
N ARG A 114 19.28 13.86 -13.85
CA ARG A 114 20.26 14.62 -13.09
C ARG A 114 19.83 16.05 -12.92
N ASN A 115 20.03 16.57 -11.72
CA ASN A 115 19.92 18.00 -11.44
C ASN A 115 21.17 18.71 -11.96
N HIS A 116 21.01 19.69 -12.82
CA HIS A 116 22.10 20.45 -13.41
C HIS A 116 22.83 21.33 -12.38
N TYR A 117 22.14 21.79 -11.34
CA TYR A 117 22.72 22.60 -10.27
C TYR A 117 23.85 21.89 -9.51
N ASN A 118 23.65 20.62 -9.17
CA ASN A 118 24.59 19.88 -8.32
C ASN A 118 25.07 18.55 -8.90
N ALA A 119 24.70 18.24 -10.15
CA ALA A 119 25.03 17.02 -10.89
C ALA A 119 24.57 15.69 -10.22
N ARG A 120 23.71 15.75 -9.19
CA ARG A 120 23.21 14.56 -8.48
C ARG A 120 22.00 13.98 -9.19
N LYS A 121 21.79 12.69 -9.03
CA LYS A 121 20.54 12.01 -9.44
C LYS A 121 19.40 12.46 -8.54
N VAL A 122 18.23 12.75 -9.15
CA VAL A 122 17.06 13.27 -8.43
C VAL A 122 15.98 12.24 -8.20
N ASP A 123 16.02 11.13 -8.93
CA ASP A 123 15.02 10.07 -8.92
C ASP A 123 15.55 8.72 -8.40
N THR A 124 16.62 8.77 -7.59
CA THR A 124 17.12 7.58 -6.90
C THR A 124 16.08 7.09 -5.91
N GLU A 125 15.78 5.80 -5.95
CA GLU A 125 14.80 5.17 -5.08
C GLU A 125 15.37 3.92 -4.40
N LYS A 126 15.02 3.75 -3.12
CA LYS A 126 15.24 2.53 -2.35
C LYS A 126 13.95 2.20 -1.63
N SER A 127 13.45 0.99 -1.83
CA SER A 127 12.30 0.53 -1.07
C SER A 127 12.47 -0.91 -0.58
N MET A 128 11.77 -1.22 0.50
CA MET A 128 11.73 -2.56 1.07
C MET A 128 10.31 -2.83 1.56
N THR A 129 9.80 -4.00 1.25
CA THR A 129 8.53 -4.49 1.81
C THR A 129 8.77 -5.83 2.48
N LEU A 130 8.32 -5.96 3.71
CA LEU A 130 8.29 -7.22 4.45
C LEU A 130 6.84 -7.58 4.70
N ARG A 131 6.49 -8.86 4.57
CA ARG A 131 5.14 -9.35 4.84
C ARG A 131 5.21 -10.64 5.60
N TRP A 132 4.36 -10.76 6.60
CA TRP A 132 4.12 -11.96 7.37
C TRP A 132 2.66 -12.37 7.22
N LYS A 133 2.40 -13.66 7.00
CA LYS A 133 1.05 -14.23 6.92
C LYS A 133 0.92 -15.40 7.89
N THR A 134 -0.19 -15.47 8.58
CA THR A 134 -0.57 -16.60 9.43
C THR A 134 -1.97 -17.04 9.07
N GLN A 135 -2.15 -18.30 8.82
CA GLN A 135 -3.46 -18.92 8.60
C GLN A 135 -3.66 -20.00 9.65
N TRP A 136 -4.67 -19.85 10.47
CA TRP A 136 -5.01 -20.78 11.52
C TRP A 136 -6.45 -21.26 11.43
N ARG A 137 -6.64 -22.56 11.53
CA ARG A 137 -7.91 -23.27 11.41
C ARG A 137 -8.10 -24.12 12.67
N PRO A 138 -8.43 -23.48 13.83
CA PRO A 138 -8.54 -24.20 15.12
C PRO A 138 -9.65 -25.24 15.12
N THR A 139 -10.70 -25.02 14.35
CA THR A 139 -11.80 -25.96 14.16
C THR A 139 -12.23 -25.99 12.69
N SER A 140 -13.10 -26.92 12.32
CA SER A 140 -13.69 -26.96 10.97
C SER A 140 -14.59 -25.75 10.64
N THR A 141 -15.05 -25.05 11.67
CA THR A 141 -15.97 -23.91 11.54
C THR A 141 -15.31 -22.55 11.71
N LEU A 142 -14.13 -22.48 12.32
CA LEU A 142 -13.43 -21.23 12.63
C LEU A 142 -12.11 -21.11 11.86
N SER A 143 -11.93 -19.98 11.20
CA SER A 143 -10.68 -19.63 10.54
C SER A 143 -10.21 -18.23 10.91
N LEU A 144 -8.89 -18.11 11.11
CA LEU A 144 -8.19 -16.87 11.34
C LEU A 144 -7.09 -16.73 10.28
N ASP A 145 -7.11 -15.60 9.58
CA ASP A 145 -6.07 -15.22 8.64
C ASP A 145 -5.52 -13.85 9.07
N ASN A 146 -4.24 -13.78 9.39
CA ASN A 146 -3.56 -12.52 9.71
C ASN A 146 -2.52 -12.21 8.65
N VAL A 147 -2.44 -10.95 8.27
CA VAL A 147 -1.45 -10.41 7.32
C VAL A 147 -0.87 -9.14 7.91
N ALA A 148 0.38 -9.17 8.30
CA ALA A 148 1.13 -7.99 8.70
C ALA A 148 2.13 -7.60 7.60
N SER A 149 2.26 -6.32 7.29
CA SER A 149 3.24 -5.83 6.34
C SER A 149 3.89 -4.53 6.80
N PHE A 150 5.18 -4.41 6.49
CA PHE A 150 5.96 -3.20 6.70
C PHE A 150 6.55 -2.77 5.36
N ASN A 151 6.35 -1.51 4.99
CA ASN A 151 6.94 -0.90 3.80
C ASN A 151 7.81 0.29 4.20
N LEU A 152 8.98 0.36 3.60
CA LEU A 152 9.91 1.47 3.71
C LEU A 152 10.21 1.97 2.29
N SER A 153 10.05 3.28 2.05
CA SER A 153 10.44 3.93 0.79
C SER A 153 11.30 5.15 1.08
N ARG A 154 12.34 5.34 0.26
CA ARG A 154 13.29 6.45 0.33
C ARG A 154 13.59 6.89 -1.09
N GLN A 155 13.21 8.11 -1.43
CA GLN A 155 13.45 8.74 -2.73
C GLN A 155 14.25 10.03 -2.54
N ASN A 156 15.14 10.34 -3.48
CA ASN A 156 16.01 11.52 -3.39
C ASN A 156 15.37 12.81 -3.93
N GLY A 157 14.12 12.81 -4.28
CA GLY A 157 13.41 13.98 -4.77
C GLY A 157 12.53 13.67 -5.97
N TYR A 158 12.38 14.66 -6.82
CA TYR A 158 11.45 14.61 -7.94
C TYR A 158 12.10 15.17 -9.19
N PRO A 159 11.87 14.55 -10.35
CA PRO A 159 12.39 15.02 -11.63
C PRO A 159 11.52 16.17 -12.19
N TYR A 160 11.30 17.20 -11.40
CA TYR A 160 10.54 18.38 -11.79
C TYR A 160 11.45 19.45 -12.38
N GLU A 161 10.98 20.14 -13.40
CA GLU A 161 11.61 21.27 -14.01
C GLU A 161 10.71 22.51 -13.98
N TYR A 162 11.29 23.69 -14.04
CA TYR A 162 10.53 24.91 -14.33
C TYR A 162 10.00 24.83 -15.77
N ALA A 163 8.72 25.14 -15.92
CA ALA A 163 8.01 24.95 -17.20
C ALA A 163 8.76 25.64 -18.38
N GLY A 164 9.15 24.84 -19.35
CA GLY A 164 9.85 25.31 -20.56
C GLY A 164 11.36 25.45 -20.44
N SER A 165 11.96 25.11 -19.29
CA SER A 165 13.43 25.16 -19.12
C SER A 165 14.15 24.01 -19.82
N GLY A 166 13.49 22.86 -19.97
CA GLY A 166 14.09 21.64 -20.53
C GLY A 166 15.17 21.02 -19.64
N MET A 167 15.32 21.48 -18.39
CA MET A 167 16.31 20.99 -17.46
C MET A 167 15.85 21.06 -16.01
N ILE A 168 16.27 20.08 -15.21
CA ILE A 168 16.09 20.05 -13.76
C ILE A 168 17.25 20.87 -13.16
N ASN A 169 16.94 21.97 -12.48
CA ASN A 169 17.96 22.92 -12.02
C ASN A 169 17.56 23.63 -10.72
N TYR A 170 17.15 22.88 -9.69
CA TYR A 170 16.81 23.42 -8.38
C TYR A 170 17.96 23.27 -7.37
N ASN A 171 18.04 24.18 -6.40
CA ASN A 171 19.13 24.22 -5.42
C ASN A 171 18.83 23.47 -4.13
N ASP A 172 17.56 23.30 -3.75
CA ASP A 172 17.17 22.67 -2.50
C ASP A 172 17.28 21.15 -2.53
N THR A 173 17.51 20.56 -1.35
CA THR A 173 17.52 19.12 -1.19
C THR A 173 16.10 18.59 -1.13
N CYS A 174 15.62 17.99 -2.22
CA CYS A 174 14.34 17.32 -2.28
C CYS A 174 14.46 15.86 -1.86
N PHE A 175 13.44 15.36 -1.16
CA PHE A 175 13.34 13.93 -0.83
C PHE A 175 11.89 13.55 -0.50
N TYR A 176 11.63 12.24 -0.60
CA TYR A 176 10.44 11.61 -0.04
C TYR A 176 10.85 10.39 0.79
N ARG A 177 10.36 10.30 2.00
CA ARG A 177 10.61 9.20 2.93
C ARG A 177 9.29 8.73 3.52
N ARG A 178 9.06 7.41 3.47
CA ARG A 178 7.85 6.81 4.01
C ARG A 178 8.17 5.55 4.79
N ASN A 179 7.49 5.37 5.92
CA ASN A 179 7.35 4.13 6.65
C ASN A 179 5.86 3.83 6.75
N ALA A 180 5.45 2.63 6.38
CA ALA A 180 4.07 2.20 6.52
C ALA A 180 4.02 0.82 7.18
N LEU A 181 3.15 0.68 8.17
CA LEU A 181 2.84 -0.58 8.83
C LEU A 181 1.36 -0.86 8.61
N THR A 182 1.04 -2.07 8.20
CA THR A 182 -0.33 -2.54 8.04
C THR A 182 -0.46 -3.90 8.68
N ASP A 183 -1.49 -4.09 9.50
CA ASP A 183 -1.90 -5.37 10.04
C ASP A 183 -3.37 -5.59 9.76
N GLY A 184 -3.72 -6.77 9.29
CA GLY A 184 -5.08 -7.16 8.99
C GLY A 184 -5.39 -8.54 9.55
N LEU A 185 -6.46 -8.64 10.32
CA LEU A 185 -6.97 -9.89 10.87
C LEU A 185 -8.34 -10.18 10.26
N THR A 186 -8.44 -11.31 9.59
CA THR A 186 -9.72 -11.85 9.08
C THR A 186 -10.13 -13.01 9.97
N LEU A 187 -11.27 -12.86 10.62
CA LEU A 187 -11.98 -13.90 11.35
C LEU A 187 -13.15 -14.40 10.49
N LYS A 188 -13.28 -15.71 10.32
CA LYS A 188 -14.42 -16.29 9.64
C LYS A 188 -14.97 -17.47 10.44
N TRP A 189 -16.23 -17.38 10.79
CA TRP A 189 -16.97 -18.47 11.40
C TRP A 189 -18.04 -18.97 10.43
N THR A 190 -18.09 -20.28 10.21
CA THR A 190 -19.05 -20.95 9.34
C THR A 190 -19.98 -21.82 10.18
N GLY A 191 -21.19 -21.35 10.39
CA GLY A 191 -22.25 -22.11 11.05
C GLY A 191 -23.03 -22.99 10.07
N PRO A 192 -24.04 -23.71 10.58
CA PRO A 192 -24.86 -24.62 9.75
C PRO A 192 -25.67 -23.90 8.67
N SER A 193 -26.13 -22.67 8.93
CA SER A 193 -27.05 -21.93 8.05
C SER A 193 -26.49 -20.59 7.58
N PHE A 194 -25.43 -20.08 8.19
CA PHE A 194 -24.84 -18.81 7.80
C PHE A 194 -23.36 -18.74 8.17
N THR A 195 -22.66 -17.83 7.54
CA THR A 195 -21.25 -17.52 7.78
C THR A 195 -21.13 -16.09 8.23
N VAL A 196 -20.30 -15.83 9.24
CA VAL A 196 -19.90 -14.48 9.65
C VAL A 196 -18.42 -14.32 9.37
N SER A 197 -18.06 -13.20 8.78
CA SER A 197 -16.65 -12.78 8.62
C SER A 197 -16.45 -11.37 9.17
N SER A 198 -15.37 -11.17 9.87
CA SER A 198 -14.91 -9.88 10.38
C SER A 198 -13.51 -9.63 9.83
N ILE A 199 -13.26 -8.44 9.32
CA ILE A 199 -11.96 -8.00 8.81
C ILE A 199 -11.58 -6.73 9.58
N THR A 200 -10.67 -6.87 10.53
CA THR A 200 -10.09 -5.74 11.27
C THR A 200 -8.77 -5.35 10.63
N SER A 201 -8.55 -4.07 10.38
CA SER A 201 -7.28 -3.56 9.86
C SER A 201 -6.75 -2.43 10.71
N LEU A 202 -5.46 -2.48 11.01
CA LEU A 202 -4.69 -1.39 11.64
C LEU A 202 -3.64 -0.91 10.64
N GLN A 203 -3.53 0.40 10.45
CA GLN A 203 -2.55 0.98 9.55
C GLN A 203 -1.90 2.20 10.18
N TYR A 204 -0.60 2.29 10.02
CA TYR A 204 0.21 3.42 10.41
C TYR A 204 1.04 3.89 9.21
N LEU A 205 1.04 5.19 8.97
CA LEU A 205 1.84 5.84 7.94
C LEU A 205 2.60 7.01 8.57
N ASP A 206 3.90 7.02 8.34
CA ASP A 206 4.79 8.14 8.64
C ASP A 206 5.49 8.53 7.34
N ASP A 207 5.17 9.69 6.82
CA ASP A 207 5.83 10.21 5.64
C ASP A 207 6.39 11.61 5.85
N ASN A 208 7.48 11.88 5.16
CA ASN A 208 8.18 13.14 5.18
C ASN A 208 8.71 13.45 3.79
N MET A 209 8.33 14.58 3.26
CA MET A 209 8.84 15.07 1.99
C MET A 209 9.36 16.49 2.11
N THR A 210 10.36 16.82 1.30
CA THR A 210 10.82 18.19 1.08
C THR A 210 10.87 18.42 -0.42
N LEU A 211 10.34 19.54 -0.86
CA LEU A 211 10.24 19.91 -2.27
C LEU A 211 10.65 21.37 -2.44
N ASP A 212 11.55 21.60 -3.37
CA ASP A 212 11.81 22.91 -3.95
C ASP A 212 10.60 23.33 -4.78
N GLN A 213 9.96 24.44 -4.43
CA GLN A 213 8.69 24.84 -5.03
C GLN A 213 8.86 25.79 -6.21
N ASP A 214 10.02 26.43 -6.36
CA ASP A 214 10.28 27.31 -7.51
C ASP A 214 10.93 26.56 -8.68
N PHE A 215 11.52 25.38 -8.44
CA PHE A 215 12.21 24.53 -9.41
C PHE A 215 13.39 25.23 -10.12
N LEU A 216 13.96 26.26 -9.49
CA LEU A 216 15.03 27.10 -9.98
C LEU A 216 16.25 27.04 -9.02
N PRO A 217 17.44 27.48 -9.46
CA PRO A 217 18.59 27.63 -8.58
C PRO A 217 18.54 28.93 -7.76
N LEU A 218 17.35 29.26 -7.21
CA LEU A 218 17.08 30.47 -6.46
C LEU A 218 16.64 30.11 -5.04
N ASN A 219 16.88 31.01 -4.10
CA ASN A 219 16.50 30.80 -2.70
C ASN A 219 15.14 31.43 -2.39
N TYR A 220 14.06 30.98 -3.06
CA TYR A 220 12.73 31.53 -2.75
C TYR A 220 12.05 30.79 -1.63
N PHE A 221 11.64 29.55 -1.85
CA PHE A 221 10.97 28.81 -0.80
C PHE A 221 11.02 27.31 -0.98
N THR A 222 11.00 26.63 0.17
CA THR A 222 10.97 25.18 0.28
C THR A 222 9.72 24.75 1.03
N LEU A 223 9.00 23.78 0.52
CA LEU A 223 7.92 23.12 1.24
C LEU A 223 8.47 21.86 1.91
N THR A 224 8.29 21.76 3.21
CA THR A 224 8.48 20.50 3.94
C THR A 224 7.14 20.02 4.46
N GLN A 225 6.79 18.77 4.21
CA GLN A 225 5.58 18.16 4.71
C GLN A 225 5.92 16.92 5.52
N LYS A 226 5.49 16.89 6.78
CA LYS A 226 5.56 15.72 7.66
C LYS A 226 4.16 15.31 8.02
N ARG A 227 3.83 14.05 7.80
CA ARG A 227 2.50 13.50 8.06
C ARG A 227 2.62 12.20 8.85
N HIS A 228 1.87 12.13 9.92
CA HIS A 228 1.65 10.92 10.70
C HIS A 228 0.18 10.57 10.62
N GLU A 229 -0.11 9.36 10.19
CA GLU A 229 -1.49 8.91 10.03
C GLU A 229 -1.63 7.52 10.63
N TRP A 230 -2.68 7.31 11.36
CA TRP A 230 -3.10 5.99 11.75
C TRP A 230 -4.59 5.79 11.50
N SER A 231 -4.96 4.57 11.17
CA SER A 231 -6.34 4.22 10.92
C SER A 231 -6.65 2.82 11.40
N ILE A 232 -7.89 2.65 11.81
CA ILE A 232 -8.48 1.34 12.08
C ILE A 232 -9.73 1.20 11.23
N THR A 233 -9.94 0.03 10.66
CA THR A 233 -11.16 -0.32 9.94
C THR A 233 -11.71 -1.62 10.46
N GLU A 234 -13.03 -1.75 10.46
CA GLU A 234 -13.73 -2.99 10.77
C GLU A 234 -14.81 -3.21 9.72
N ASP A 235 -14.84 -4.41 9.16
CA ASP A 235 -15.85 -4.87 8.20
C ASP A 235 -16.41 -6.20 8.66
N ILE A 236 -17.68 -6.20 9.09
CA ILE A 236 -18.39 -7.40 9.55
C ILE A 236 -19.46 -7.73 8.53
N VAL A 237 -19.38 -8.93 7.96
CA VAL A 237 -20.35 -9.43 6.98
C VAL A 237 -20.92 -10.78 7.43
N ALA A 238 -22.22 -10.86 7.50
CA ALA A 238 -22.95 -12.11 7.66
C ALA A 238 -23.65 -12.46 6.34
N ARG A 239 -23.59 -13.72 5.93
CA ARG A 239 -24.26 -14.23 4.74
C ARG A 239 -24.77 -15.65 4.97
N GLY A 240 -25.93 -15.95 4.40
CA GLY A 240 -26.54 -17.27 4.55
C GLY A 240 -27.61 -17.52 3.51
N ASP A 241 -28.09 -18.76 3.52
CA ASP A 241 -29.17 -19.23 2.67
C ASP A 241 -30.34 -19.67 3.56
N ALA A 242 -31.55 -19.25 3.19
CA ALA A 242 -32.79 -19.59 3.88
C ALA A 242 -33.80 -20.11 2.84
N GLY A 243 -33.73 -21.39 2.54
CA GLY A 243 -34.57 -22.04 1.51
C GLY A 243 -34.27 -21.48 0.11
N CYS A 244 -35.20 -20.70 -0.43
CA CYS A 244 -35.06 -20.08 -1.76
C CYS A 244 -34.39 -18.69 -1.73
N TYR A 245 -34.03 -18.17 -0.57
CA TYR A 245 -33.41 -16.85 -0.42
C TYR A 245 -31.95 -16.96 0.00
N SER A 246 -31.08 -16.26 -0.71
CA SER A 246 -29.72 -15.94 -0.25
C SER A 246 -29.73 -14.53 0.31
N TRP A 247 -29.16 -14.33 1.48
CA TRP A 247 -29.10 -13.02 2.13
C TRP A 247 -27.69 -12.66 2.55
N MET A 248 -27.41 -11.37 2.60
CA MET A 248 -26.17 -10.81 3.09
C MET A 248 -26.49 -9.52 3.85
N ALA A 249 -25.86 -9.35 5.00
CA ALA A 249 -25.89 -8.12 5.80
C ALA A 249 -24.48 -7.79 6.25
N GLY A 250 -24.15 -6.51 6.25
CA GLY A 250 -22.81 -6.07 6.65
C GLY A 250 -22.83 -4.72 7.32
N ILE A 251 -21.80 -4.49 8.14
CA ILE A 251 -21.50 -3.21 8.78
C ILE A 251 -20.03 -2.91 8.52
N PHE A 252 -19.77 -1.70 8.04
CA PHE A 252 -18.41 -1.17 7.88
C PHE A 252 -18.23 0.07 8.75
N GLY A 253 -17.15 0.10 9.51
CA GLY A 253 -16.72 1.23 10.31
C GLY A 253 -15.25 1.54 10.12
N PHE A 254 -14.86 2.79 10.30
CA PHE A 254 -13.46 3.17 10.32
C PHE A 254 -13.23 4.41 11.19
N TYR A 255 -12.02 4.49 11.70
CA TYR A 255 -11.50 5.70 12.32
C TYR A 255 -10.13 6.00 11.69
N LYS A 256 -9.89 7.27 11.37
CA LYS A 256 -8.63 7.75 10.80
C LYS A 256 -8.24 9.05 11.48
N HIS A 257 -7.01 9.11 11.96
CA HIS A 257 -6.41 10.31 12.50
C HIS A 257 -5.18 10.68 11.69
N THR A 258 -5.13 11.92 11.22
CA THR A 258 -4.00 12.45 10.46
C THR A 258 -3.49 13.70 11.15
N SER A 259 -2.21 13.72 11.47
CA SER A 259 -1.47 14.91 11.89
C SER A 259 -0.51 15.30 10.79
N MET A 260 -0.62 16.52 10.30
CA MET A 260 0.22 17.04 9.24
C MET A 260 0.84 18.37 9.65
N HIS A 261 2.15 18.49 9.47
CA HIS A 261 2.91 19.71 9.65
C HIS A 261 3.59 20.03 8.32
N ALA A 262 3.21 21.16 7.73
CA ALA A 262 3.66 21.55 6.38
C ALA A 262 4.22 22.99 6.37
N PRO A 263 5.38 23.25 7.01
CA PRO A 263 6.01 24.56 6.97
C PRO A 263 6.48 24.90 5.56
N VAL A 264 6.26 26.12 5.17
CA VAL A 264 6.89 26.77 4.03
C VAL A 264 7.99 27.67 4.57
N THR A 265 9.22 27.42 4.15
CA THR A 265 10.35 28.27 4.50
C THR A 265 10.60 29.25 3.35
N LEU A 266 10.32 30.52 3.59
CA LEU A 266 10.72 31.60 2.71
C LEU A 266 12.19 31.91 3.01
N LYS A 267 12.97 32.10 1.97
CA LYS A 267 14.40 32.40 2.07
C LYS A 267 14.62 33.77 1.44
N ASP A 268 15.43 34.58 2.12
CA ASP A 268 15.92 35.84 1.55
C ASP A 268 17.17 35.54 0.73
N ASP A 269 17.32 36.22 -0.41
CA ASP A 269 18.52 36.14 -1.26
C ASP A 269 19.77 36.74 -0.57
#